data_8d96925afb145ca0c24b8eaeab7593ae
#
_entry.id   8d96925afb145ca0c24b8eaeab7593ae
#
_cell.length_a   1.000
_cell.length_b   1.000
_cell.length_c   1.000
_cell.angle_alpha   90.00
_cell.angle_beta   90.00
_cell.angle_gamma   90.00
#
_symmetry.space_group_name_H-M   'P 1'
#
loop_
_entity.id
_entity.type
_entity.pdbx_description
1 polymer ?
#
loop_
_entity_poly.entity_id
_entity_poly.type
_entity_poly.pdbx_seq_one_letter_code
_entity_poly.pdbx_strand_id
1 'polypeptide(L)'
;MLLLLVAFSLPSGRQAIFDNRVGWTRTYLKKAGLLTTPSRGTYQLTQLGKQVLDSNPTVIDNSFLEQFDSFHQFIHAEPAPVNHAITDGQNGQTPQDAFDLAYQQINHALADDLLTEIIQQSPAFFEKLVVRLLENMGYGGSVENAGVLVGQTGAEGIDGIIREDKLGFSLIYIQAKRWDRTTSIGRPEIQKFVGALAGQGANKGLLFITAAQFTKEAREYVKKQHTTKVVLVDGESLAKLMIEYDLGVSTQTVYQIKRMDSDFFSEEDN
;
A
#
# COMPACT_ATOMS: atom_id res chain seq x y z
N MET A 1 12.05 -4.76 -22.95
CA MET A 1 11.87 -3.72 -21.95
C MET A 1 10.43 -3.15 -21.90
N LEU A 2 9.77 -2.92 -23.02
CA LEU A 2 8.40 -2.38 -23.08
C LEU A 2 7.35 -3.31 -22.44
N LEU A 3 7.44 -4.62 -22.64
CA LEU A 3 6.51 -5.63 -22.11
C LEU A 3 6.51 -5.74 -20.57
N LEU A 4 7.62 -5.41 -19.92
CA LEU A 4 7.73 -5.42 -18.44
C LEU A 4 6.97 -4.26 -17.78
N LEU A 5 6.92 -3.09 -18.44
CA LEU A 5 6.25 -1.90 -17.90
C LEU A 5 4.72 -2.00 -17.87
N VAL A 6 4.13 -2.86 -18.73
CA VAL A 6 2.68 -3.08 -18.80
C VAL A 6 2.17 -3.93 -17.62
N ALA A 7 3.03 -4.74 -17.02
CA ALA A 7 2.67 -5.69 -15.96
C ALA A 7 2.78 -5.11 -14.53
N PHE A 8 3.40 -3.93 -14.36
CA PHE A 8 3.61 -3.32 -13.05
C PHE A 8 2.71 -2.10 -12.85
N SER A 9 2.08 -2.04 -11.68
CA SER A 9 1.32 -0.88 -11.23
C SER A 9 2.21 0.08 -10.44
N LEU A 10 1.79 1.35 -10.37
CA LEU A 10 2.34 2.32 -9.42
C LEU A 10 2.23 1.78 -7.99
N PRO A 11 3.04 2.30 -7.05
CA PRO A 11 2.99 1.89 -5.64
C PRO A 11 1.60 1.94 -5.01
N SER A 12 0.74 2.85 -5.46
CA SER A 12 -0.68 2.93 -5.08
C SER A 12 -1.55 1.77 -5.58
N GLY A 13 -1.05 0.94 -6.51
CA GLY A 13 -1.80 -0.14 -7.16
C GLY A 13 -2.93 0.31 -8.10
N ARG A 14 -3.16 1.63 -8.25
CA ARG A 14 -4.33 2.18 -8.94
C ARG A 14 -4.14 2.42 -10.43
N GLN A 15 -2.90 2.46 -10.91
CA GLN A 15 -2.59 2.73 -12.31
C GLN A 15 -1.36 1.93 -12.76
N ALA A 16 -1.40 1.41 -14.00
CA ALA A 16 -0.23 0.80 -14.61
C ALA A 16 0.87 1.85 -14.83
N ILE A 17 2.12 1.48 -14.54
CA ILE A 17 3.29 2.36 -14.75
C ILE A 17 3.35 2.84 -16.19
N PHE A 18 3.09 1.98 -17.16
CA PHE A 18 3.07 2.34 -18.58
C PHE A 18 2.08 3.47 -18.88
N ASP A 19 0.83 3.33 -18.44
CA ASP A 19 -0.22 4.33 -18.67
C ASP A 19 0.12 5.67 -18.02
N ASN A 20 0.69 5.63 -16.81
CA ASN A 20 1.18 6.82 -16.12
C ASN A 20 2.27 7.52 -16.95
N ARG A 21 3.30 6.78 -17.39
CA ARG A 21 4.41 7.31 -18.19
C ARG A 21 3.91 7.91 -19.51
N VAL A 22 3.05 7.21 -20.23
CA VAL A 22 2.45 7.71 -21.48
C VAL A 22 1.63 8.98 -21.23
N GLY A 23 0.86 9.02 -20.15
CA GLY A 23 0.07 10.20 -19.76
C GLY A 23 0.94 11.43 -19.52
N TRP A 24 1.99 11.29 -18.69
CA TRP A 24 2.91 12.38 -18.38
C TRP A 24 3.77 12.79 -19.59
N THR A 25 4.24 11.85 -20.39
CA THR A 25 4.95 12.16 -21.64
C THR A 25 4.11 13.04 -22.56
N ARG A 26 2.83 12.70 -22.76
CA ARG A 26 1.92 13.55 -23.56
C ARG A 26 1.77 14.96 -22.96
N THR A 27 1.62 15.04 -21.64
CA THR A 27 1.51 16.33 -20.94
C THR A 27 2.75 17.18 -21.15
N TYR A 28 3.94 16.61 -20.94
CA TYR A 28 5.20 17.34 -21.06
C TYR A 28 5.49 17.78 -22.48
N LEU A 29 5.28 16.92 -23.46
CA LEU A 29 5.43 17.31 -24.88
C LEU A 29 4.44 18.39 -25.31
N LYS A 30 3.21 18.40 -24.76
CA LYS A 30 2.26 19.52 -24.98
C LYS A 30 2.75 20.80 -24.32
N LYS A 31 3.25 20.75 -23.09
CA LYS A 31 3.77 21.91 -22.37
C LYS A 31 5.02 22.48 -23.03
N ALA A 32 5.84 21.64 -23.65
CA ALA A 32 6.98 22.05 -24.47
C ALA A 32 6.57 22.59 -25.85
N GLY A 33 5.28 22.55 -26.21
CA GLY A 33 4.80 23.01 -27.52
C GLY A 33 5.12 22.06 -28.68
N LEU A 34 5.54 20.81 -28.39
CA LEU A 34 5.90 19.83 -29.43
C LEU A 34 4.68 19.02 -29.90
N LEU A 35 3.64 18.89 -29.08
CA LEU A 35 2.38 18.26 -29.40
C LEU A 35 1.19 19.21 -29.25
N THR A 36 0.17 19.00 -30.06
CA THR A 36 -1.17 19.59 -29.92
C THR A 36 -2.25 18.51 -29.90
N THR A 37 -3.43 18.87 -29.41
CA THR A 37 -4.59 17.96 -29.35
C THR A 37 -5.73 18.62 -30.14
N PRO A 38 -5.84 18.38 -31.44
CA PRO A 38 -6.86 19.00 -32.28
C PRO A 38 -8.28 18.50 -31.97
N SER A 39 -8.42 17.27 -31.49
CA SER A 39 -9.68 16.68 -31.03
C SER A 39 -9.42 15.63 -29.95
N ARG A 40 -10.46 15.17 -29.28
CA ARG A 40 -10.38 14.16 -28.22
C ARG A 40 -9.63 12.91 -28.70
N GLY A 41 -8.64 12.50 -27.92
CA GLY A 41 -7.84 11.30 -28.21
C GLY A 41 -6.87 11.44 -29.38
N THR A 42 -6.88 12.55 -30.11
CA THR A 42 -5.99 12.78 -31.26
C THR A 42 -4.84 13.67 -30.86
N TYR A 43 -3.62 13.23 -31.12
CA TYR A 43 -2.39 13.96 -30.87
C TYR A 43 -1.66 14.21 -32.18
N GLN A 44 -1.22 15.43 -32.39
CA GLN A 44 -0.53 15.86 -33.60
C GLN A 44 0.76 16.59 -33.24
N LEU A 45 1.85 16.29 -33.99
CA LEU A 45 3.08 17.06 -33.90
C LEU A 45 2.86 18.50 -34.39
N THR A 46 3.32 19.45 -33.63
CA THR A 46 3.42 20.85 -34.07
C THR A 46 4.55 21.00 -35.09
N GLN A 47 4.69 22.18 -35.69
CA GLN A 47 5.84 22.46 -36.54
C GLN A 47 7.16 22.33 -35.77
N LEU A 48 7.19 22.80 -34.52
CA LEU A 48 8.34 22.68 -33.63
C LEU A 48 8.61 21.20 -33.28
N GLY A 49 7.56 20.41 -33.00
CA GLY A 49 7.67 18.97 -32.75
C GLY A 49 8.24 18.19 -33.92
N LYS A 50 7.92 18.60 -35.16
CA LYS A 50 8.51 18.01 -36.38
C LYS A 50 9.99 18.34 -36.52
N GLN A 51 10.37 19.59 -36.26
CA GLN A 51 11.78 20.02 -36.29
C GLN A 51 12.63 19.25 -35.27
N VAL A 52 12.09 19.04 -34.05
CA VAL A 52 12.74 18.22 -33.03
C VAL A 52 12.90 16.78 -33.48
N LEU A 53 11.86 16.20 -34.09
CA LEU A 53 11.93 14.82 -34.61
C LEU A 53 12.95 14.70 -35.73
N ASP A 54 13.01 15.65 -36.64
CA ASP A 54 13.96 15.70 -37.77
C ASP A 54 15.42 15.83 -37.29
N SER A 55 15.65 16.47 -36.13
CA SER A 55 16.97 16.57 -35.50
C SER A 55 17.45 15.24 -34.88
N ASN A 56 16.57 14.25 -34.82
CA ASN A 56 16.84 12.88 -34.33
C ASN A 56 17.57 12.85 -32.98
N PRO A 57 17.02 13.44 -31.92
CA PRO A 57 17.65 13.45 -30.60
C PRO A 57 17.76 12.04 -30.04
N THR A 58 18.86 11.74 -29.37
CA THR A 58 19.11 10.40 -28.78
C THR A 58 18.13 10.10 -27.65
N VAL A 59 17.75 11.13 -26.86
CA VAL A 59 16.83 11.05 -25.75
C VAL A 59 16.00 12.35 -25.68
N ILE A 60 14.73 12.22 -25.37
CA ILE A 60 13.85 13.36 -25.03
C ILE A 60 13.42 13.15 -23.57
N ASP A 61 14.15 13.72 -22.65
CA ASP A 61 13.88 13.74 -21.21
C ASP A 61 13.52 15.17 -20.74
N ASN A 62 13.33 15.34 -19.44
CA ASN A 62 12.99 16.65 -18.89
C ASN A 62 14.08 17.70 -19.19
N SER A 63 15.35 17.33 -19.07
CA SER A 63 16.47 18.23 -19.35
C SER A 63 16.49 18.69 -20.82
N PHE A 64 16.13 17.80 -21.74
CA PHE A 64 15.96 18.16 -23.15
C PHE A 64 14.77 19.12 -23.34
N LEU A 65 13.67 18.92 -22.60
CA LEU A 65 12.47 19.75 -22.72
C LEU A 65 12.63 21.14 -22.09
N GLU A 66 13.53 21.31 -21.14
CA GLU A 66 13.80 22.62 -20.49
C GLU A 66 14.32 23.71 -21.44
N GLN A 67 14.89 23.32 -22.60
CA GLN A 67 15.27 24.29 -23.63
C GLN A 67 14.07 25.06 -24.23
N PHE A 68 12.84 24.58 -24.04
CA PHE A 68 11.62 25.24 -24.52
C PHE A 68 11.03 26.14 -23.43
N ASP A 69 10.96 27.43 -23.67
CA ASP A 69 10.52 28.43 -22.69
C ASP A 69 9.17 28.09 -22.04
N SER A 70 8.23 27.57 -22.81
CA SER A 70 6.91 27.15 -22.30
C SER A 70 6.98 25.99 -21.32
N PHE A 71 7.89 25.04 -21.52
CA PHE A 71 8.12 23.95 -20.60
C PHE A 71 8.90 24.40 -19.36
N HIS A 72 9.94 25.22 -19.57
CA HIS A 72 10.69 25.82 -18.47
C HIS A 72 9.77 26.60 -17.54
N GLN A 73 8.89 27.46 -18.07
CA GLN A 73 7.89 28.18 -17.29
C GLN A 73 6.91 27.24 -16.58
N PHE A 74 6.51 26.13 -17.20
CA PHE A 74 5.61 25.15 -16.59
C PHE A 74 6.25 24.41 -15.40
N ILE A 75 7.53 24.04 -15.51
CA ILE A 75 8.25 23.33 -14.44
C ILE A 75 8.62 24.28 -13.30
N HIS A 76 9.02 25.52 -13.61
CA HIS A 76 9.48 26.53 -12.66
C HIS A 76 8.41 27.58 -12.32
N ALA A 77 7.13 27.38 -12.72
CA ALA A 77 6.04 28.24 -12.29
C ALA A 77 5.99 28.23 -10.76
N GLU A 78 6.31 29.36 -10.13
CA GLU A 78 6.28 29.50 -8.68
C GLU A 78 4.89 29.14 -8.16
N PRO A 79 4.75 28.14 -7.29
CA PRO A 79 3.59 28.07 -6.42
C PRO A 79 3.67 29.28 -5.48
N ALA A 80 2.55 29.87 -5.12
CA ALA A 80 2.49 30.85 -4.04
C ALA A 80 3.30 30.33 -2.82
N PRO A 81 4.01 31.19 -2.06
CA PRO A 81 5.20 30.83 -1.29
C PRO A 81 4.95 29.74 -0.26
N VAL A 82 5.25 28.53 -0.61
CA VAL A 82 5.50 27.44 0.33
C VAL A 82 6.94 27.02 0.09
N ASN A 83 7.81 27.39 1.02
CA ASN A 83 9.23 27.07 1.03
C ASN A 83 9.46 25.56 1.02
N HIS A 84 9.45 24.94 -0.12
CA HIS A 84 10.14 23.66 -0.37
C HIS A 84 10.67 23.70 -1.81
N ALA A 85 11.98 23.84 -1.92
CA ALA A 85 12.70 23.56 -3.13
C ALA A 85 12.27 22.15 -3.59
N ILE A 86 11.56 22.06 -4.71
CA ILE A 86 11.43 20.83 -5.48
C ILE A 86 12.83 20.63 -6.05
N THR A 87 13.64 19.88 -5.31
CA THR A 87 14.91 19.39 -5.82
C THR A 87 14.61 18.61 -7.09
N ASP A 88 15.30 18.99 -8.16
CA ASP A 88 15.35 18.34 -9.47
C ASP A 88 15.05 16.83 -9.34
N GLY A 89 13.89 16.43 -9.83
CA GLY A 89 13.48 15.03 -9.84
C GLY A 89 14.50 14.22 -10.62
N GLN A 90 15.05 13.21 -9.98
CA GLN A 90 15.91 12.21 -10.62
C GLN A 90 15.29 11.81 -11.96
N ASN A 91 16.10 11.84 -13.02
CA ASN A 91 15.75 11.50 -14.40
C ASN A 91 14.71 10.36 -14.49
N GLY A 92 13.50 10.68 -14.93
CA GLY A 92 12.47 9.71 -15.26
C GLY A 92 11.31 9.52 -14.26
N GLN A 93 11.25 10.26 -13.14
CA GLN A 93 10.09 10.22 -12.22
C GLN A 93 9.00 11.22 -12.64
N THR A 94 7.75 10.80 -12.55
CA THR A 94 6.59 11.69 -12.73
C THR A 94 6.19 12.32 -11.40
N PRO A 95 5.48 13.45 -11.38
CA PRO A 95 4.89 13.99 -10.15
C PRO A 95 4.03 12.98 -9.39
N GLN A 96 3.35 12.07 -10.08
CA GLN A 96 2.59 11.00 -9.46
C GLN A 96 3.50 10.00 -8.74
N ASP A 97 4.65 9.62 -9.31
CA ASP A 97 5.61 8.75 -8.64
C ASP A 97 6.17 9.41 -7.37
N ALA A 98 6.50 10.70 -7.45
CA ALA A 98 6.99 11.47 -6.30
C ALA A 98 5.96 11.52 -5.18
N PHE A 99 4.68 11.75 -5.52
CA PHE A 99 3.57 11.73 -4.58
C PHE A 99 3.40 10.34 -3.93
N ASP A 100 3.38 9.27 -4.74
CA ASP A 100 3.23 7.90 -4.24
C ASP A 100 4.40 7.49 -3.34
N LEU A 101 5.63 7.90 -3.66
CA LEU A 101 6.81 7.67 -2.81
C LEU A 101 6.71 8.42 -1.47
N ALA A 102 6.33 9.71 -1.51
CA ALA A 102 6.14 10.49 -0.30
C ALA A 102 5.05 9.90 0.59
N TYR A 103 3.94 9.48 0.01
CA TYR A 103 2.85 8.80 0.72
C TYR A 103 3.30 7.49 1.38
N GLN A 104 4.10 6.68 0.67
CA GLN A 104 4.68 5.47 1.24
C GLN A 104 5.63 5.76 2.39
N GLN A 105 6.47 6.80 2.29
CA GLN A 105 7.38 7.20 3.35
C GLN A 105 6.61 7.63 4.61
N ILE A 106 5.54 8.41 4.46
CA ILE A 106 4.67 8.82 5.56
C ILE A 106 4.04 7.59 6.24
N ASN A 107 3.47 6.68 5.47
CA ASN A 107 2.86 5.47 6.02
C ASN A 107 3.89 4.53 6.65
N HIS A 108 5.11 4.45 6.13
CA HIS A 108 6.17 3.66 6.73
C HIS A 108 6.61 4.24 8.10
N ALA A 109 6.76 5.57 8.18
CA ALA A 109 7.07 6.23 9.44
C ALA A 109 5.94 6.02 10.48
N LEU A 110 4.68 6.19 10.08
CA LEU A 110 3.53 5.94 10.93
C LEU A 110 3.46 4.48 11.40
N ALA A 111 3.75 3.52 10.52
CA ALA A 111 3.81 2.10 10.87
C ALA A 111 4.90 1.81 11.93
N ASP A 112 6.05 2.48 11.80
CA ASP A 112 7.14 2.36 12.76
C ASP A 112 6.79 2.93 14.13
N ASP A 113 6.13 4.10 14.14
CA ASP A 113 5.61 4.74 15.37
C ASP A 113 4.56 3.85 16.05
N LEU A 114 3.60 3.30 15.29
CA LEU A 114 2.59 2.38 15.81
C LEU A 114 3.21 1.16 16.50
N LEU A 115 4.20 0.53 15.86
CA LEU A 115 4.88 -0.63 16.43
C LEU A 115 5.65 -0.25 17.70
N THR A 116 6.25 0.92 17.74
CA THR A 116 6.97 1.42 18.91
C THR A 116 6.01 1.60 20.09
N GLU A 117 4.85 2.20 19.86
CA GLU A 117 3.81 2.36 20.89
C GLU A 117 3.24 1.02 21.36
N ILE A 118 2.96 0.09 20.44
CA ILE A 118 2.43 -1.25 20.77
C ILE A 118 3.36 -2.01 21.68
N ILE A 119 4.67 -1.95 21.45
CA ILE A 119 5.67 -2.67 22.26
C ILE A 119 5.74 -2.13 23.70
N GLN A 120 5.42 -0.86 23.93
CA GLN A 120 5.36 -0.27 25.25
C GLN A 120 4.10 -0.71 26.04
N GLN A 121 3.07 -1.18 25.37
CA GLN A 121 1.83 -1.62 26.00
C GLN A 121 1.98 -3.01 26.65
N SER A 122 1.00 -3.38 27.50
CA SER A 122 0.95 -4.71 28.11
C SER A 122 0.65 -5.82 27.07
N PRO A 123 1.06 -7.07 27.32
CA PRO A 123 0.63 -8.21 26.49
C PRO A 123 -0.89 -8.32 26.33
N ALA A 124 -1.63 -8.10 27.40
CA ALA A 124 -3.09 -8.13 27.39
C ALA A 124 -3.71 -7.00 26.51
N PHE A 125 -3.05 -5.85 26.42
CA PHE A 125 -3.44 -4.82 25.46
C PHE A 125 -3.24 -5.31 24.02
N PHE A 126 -2.13 -5.96 23.73
CA PHE A 126 -1.82 -6.47 22.40
C PHE A 126 -2.84 -7.53 21.93
N GLU A 127 -3.23 -8.45 22.80
CA GLU A 127 -4.28 -9.42 22.54
C GLU A 127 -5.63 -8.75 22.18
N LYS A 128 -6.04 -7.74 22.96
CA LYS A 128 -7.24 -6.94 22.69
C LYS A 128 -7.15 -6.17 21.38
N LEU A 129 -5.99 -5.59 21.09
CA LEU A 129 -5.73 -4.84 19.85
C LEU A 129 -5.93 -5.75 18.63
N VAL A 130 -5.38 -6.97 18.66
CA VAL A 130 -5.51 -7.93 17.56
C VAL A 130 -6.97 -8.31 17.32
N VAL A 131 -7.74 -8.60 18.36
CA VAL A 131 -9.18 -8.90 18.21
C VAL A 131 -9.92 -7.70 17.62
N ARG A 132 -9.66 -6.48 18.13
CA ARG A 132 -10.28 -5.25 17.63
C ARG A 132 -9.92 -4.97 16.16
N LEU A 133 -8.69 -5.26 15.76
CA LEU A 133 -8.28 -5.15 14.35
C LEU A 133 -9.13 -6.07 13.47
N LEU A 134 -9.31 -7.32 13.86
CA LEU A 134 -10.11 -8.27 13.10
C LEU A 134 -11.59 -7.85 13.03
N GLU A 135 -12.13 -7.27 14.10
CA GLU A 135 -13.49 -6.69 14.11
C GLU A 135 -13.60 -5.53 13.11
N ASN A 136 -12.61 -4.60 13.07
CA ASN A 136 -12.57 -3.52 12.09
C ASN A 136 -12.45 -4.04 10.65
N MET A 137 -11.77 -5.16 10.44
CA MET A 137 -11.69 -5.87 9.15
C MET A 137 -13.00 -6.56 8.75
N GLY A 138 -14.01 -6.59 9.64
CA GLY A 138 -15.33 -7.17 9.39
C GLY A 138 -15.48 -8.63 9.82
N TYR A 139 -14.49 -9.21 10.51
CA TYR A 139 -14.67 -10.51 11.15
C TYR A 139 -15.57 -10.39 12.38
N GLY A 140 -16.17 -11.51 12.80
CA GLY A 140 -16.99 -11.58 14.00
C GLY A 140 -18.49 -11.40 13.78
N GLY A 141 -18.91 -10.92 12.62
CA GLY A 141 -20.33 -10.75 12.28
C GLY A 141 -21.00 -9.58 13.01
N SER A 142 -22.33 -9.55 13.00
CA SER A 142 -23.14 -8.45 13.57
C SER A 142 -23.56 -8.69 15.04
N VAL A 143 -22.91 -9.59 15.75
CA VAL A 143 -23.30 -9.96 17.14
C VAL A 143 -22.39 -9.21 18.11
N GLU A 144 -22.99 -8.56 19.12
CA GLU A 144 -22.26 -8.04 20.28
C GLU A 144 -21.37 -9.15 20.87
N ASN A 145 -20.07 -8.86 21.06
CA ASN A 145 -19.02 -9.83 21.45
C ASN A 145 -18.62 -10.84 20.35
N ALA A 146 -18.39 -10.33 19.15
CA ALA A 146 -17.95 -11.11 17.98
C ALA A 146 -16.62 -11.86 18.17
N GLY A 147 -15.71 -11.27 18.95
CA GLY A 147 -14.45 -11.89 19.36
C GLY A 147 -14.45 -12.19 20.86
N VAL A 148 -14.17 -13.42 21.23
CA VAL A 148 -14.01 -13.80 22.64
C VAL A 148 -12.53 -13.91 22.92
N LEU A 149 -12.01 -13.07 23.86
CA LEU A 149 -10.73 -13.32 24.48
C LEU A 149 -10.85 -14.55 25.35
N VAL A 150 -10.06 -15.56 25.07
CA VAL A 150 -9.96 -16.75 25.92
C VAL A 150 -9.09 -16.32 27.11
N GLY A 151 -9.73 -16.01 28.24
CA GLY A 151 -9.01 -15.60 29.46
C GLY A 151 -7.96 -16.64 29.90
N GLN A 152 -7.09 -16.26 30.84
CA GLN A 152 -5.89 -16.96 31.33
C GLN A 152 -6.06 -18.44 31.74
N THR A 153 -7.22 -19.03 31.61
CA THR A 153 -7.55 -20.34 32.20
C THR A 153 -7.72 -21.48 31.19
N GLY A 154 -7.45 -21.27 29.89
CA GLY A 154 -8.02 -22.33 29.08
C GLY A 154 -7.17 -23.00 28.06
N ALA A 155 -6.66 -22.38 27.10
CA ALA A 155 -6.08 -23.13 25.98
C ALA A 155 -4.60 -22.78 25.82
N GLU A 156 -3.75 -23.75 26.01
CA GLU A 156 -2.31 -23.61 25.81
C GLU A 156 -2.00 -22.93 24.48
N GLY A 157 -1.75 -21.58 24.52
CA GLY A 157 -1.31 -20.82 23.36
C GLY A 157 -2.40 -20.29 22.41
N ILE A 158 -3.66 -20.20 22.85
CA ILE A 158 -4.73 -19.50 22.14
C ILE A 158 -5.18 -18.31 22.99
N ASP A 159 -5.09 -17.11 22.44
CA ASP A 159 -5.39 -15.86 23.14
C ASP A 159 -6.79 -15.34 22.80
N GLY A 160 -7.35 -15.73 21.64
CA GLY A 160 -8.69 -15.35 21.23
C GLY A 160 -9.30 -16.26 20.18
N ILE A 161 -10.62 -16.17 20.04
CA ILE A 161 -11.39 -16.86 19.00
C ILE A 161 -12.33 -15.86 18.38
N ILE A 162 -12.38 -15.79 17.06
CA ILE A 162 -13.29 -14.92 16.32
C ILE A 162 -14.05 -15.71 15.24
N ARG A 163 -15.29 -15.33 14.99
CA ARG A 163 -16.09 -15.92 13.90
C ARG A 163 -15.56 -15.40 12.56
N GLU A 164 -15.39 -16.30 11.60
CA GLU A 164 -14.98 -15.96 10.24
C GLU A 164 -16.14 -15.38 9.43
N ASP A 165 -17.35 -15.85 9.68
CA ASP A 165 -18.54 -15.51 8.93
C ASP A 165 -19.67 -15.01 9.85
N LYS A 166 -20.66 -14.34 9.25
CA LYS A 166 -21.80 -13.74 9.96
C LYS A 166 -22.67 -14.74 10.71
N LEU A 167 -22.66 -15.99 10.29
CA LEU A 167 -23.49 -17.05 10.88
C LEU A 167 -22.73 -17.87 11.93
N GLY A 168 -21.37 -17.74 11.95
CA GLY A 168 -20.52 -18.43 12.90
C GLY A 168 -20.26 -19.90 12.61
N PHE A 169 -20.38 -20.33 11.35
CA PHE A 169 -20.03 -21.68 10.93
C PHE A 169 -18.55 -21.99 11.06
N SER A 170 -17.71 -20.99 10.90
CA SER A 170 -16.27 -21.12 10.97
C SER A 170 -15.69 -20.25 12.07
N LEU A 171 -14.73 -20.80 12.79
CA LEU A 171 -13.99 -20.12 13.83
C LEU A 171 -12.53 -19.96 13.42
N ILE A 172 -11.96 -18.81 13.75
CA ILE A 172 -10.53 -18.52 13.61
C ILE A 172 -9.95 -18.37 15.00
N TYR A 173 -8.90 -19.13 15.27
CA TYR A 173 -8.19 -19.14 16.53
C TYR A 173 -7.00 -18.20 16.44
N ILE A 174 -6.78 -17.38 17.45
CA ILE A 174 -5.82 -16.28 17.44
C ILE A 174 -4.76 -16.52 18.50
N GLN A 175 -3.50 -16.32 18.12
CA GLN A 175 -2.41 -16.17 19.07
C GLN A 175 -1.71 -14.85 18.79
N ALA A 176 -1.47 -14.06 19.83
CA ALA A 176 -0.84 -12.75 19.77
C ALA A 176 0.43 -12.75 20.63
N LYS A 177 1.58 -12.55 20.03
CA LYS A 177 2.88 -12.55 20.70
C LYS A 177 3.58 -11.21 20.59
N ARG A 178 3.64 -10.48 21.71
CA ARG A 178 4.38 -9.23 21.81
C ARG A 178 5.87 -9.51 22.10
N TRP A 179 6.65 -9.63 21.03
CA TRP A 179 8.10 -9.86 21.10
C TRP A 179 8.88 -8.63 20.67
N ASP A 180 10.18 -8.62 20.95
CA ASP A 180 11.09 -7.58 20.51
C ASP A 180 11.13 -7.50 18.98
N ARG A 181 11.17 -6.26 18.45
CA ARG A 181 11.15 -5.98 17.01
C ARG A 181 12.36 -6.57 16.25
N THR A 182 13.47 -6.77 16.93
CA THR A 182 14.71 -7.32 16.34
C THR A 182 14.68 -8.85 16.25
N THR A 183 13.72 -9.49 16.91
CA THR A 183 13.62 -10.95 16.97
C THR A 183 13.03 -11.51 15.67
N SER A 184 13.65 -12.57 15.14
CA SER A 184 13.10 -13.38 14.04
C SER A 184 12.46 -14.64 14.57
N ILE A 185 11.24 -14.94 14.14
CA ILE A 185 10.46 -16.07 14.66
C ILE A 185 10.62 -17.28 13.74
N GLY A 186 11.13 -18.35 14.33
CA GLY A 186 11.44 -19.58 13.64
C GLY A 186 10.30 -20.59 13.64
N ARG A 187 10.50 -21.69 12.89
CA ARG A 187 9.59 -22.83 12.78
C ARG A 187 9.10 -23.40 14.13
N PRO A 188 9.90 -23.52 15.21
CA PRO A 188 9.44 -24.12 16.46
C PRO A 188 8.23 -23.41 17.07
N GLU A 189 8.15 -22.06 16.98
CA GLU A 189 7.01 -21.30 17.50
C GLU A 189 5.73 -21.57 16.70
N ILE A 190 5.87 -21.71 15.37
CA ILE A 190 4.73 -22.06 14.52
C ILE A 190 4.24 -23.50 14.83
N GLN A 191 5.15 -24.43 15.10
CA GLN A 191 4.80 -25.80 15.49
C GLN A 191 4.04 -25.85 16.81
N LYS A 192 4.43 -25.01 17.80
CA LYS A 192 3.68 -24.89 19.06
C LYS A 192 2.25 -24.40 18.80
N PHE A 193 2.10 -23.37 17.97
CA PHE A 193 0.78 -22.84 17.63
C PHE A 193 -0.10 -23.86 16.88
N VAL A 194 0.46 -24.56 15.89
CA VAL A 194 -0.24 -25.63 15.17
C VAL A 194 -0.65 -26.77 16.13
N GLY A 195 0.20 -27.10 17.08
CA GLY A 195 -0.12 -28.09 18.14
C GLY A 195 -1.28 -27.63 19.03
N ALA A 196 -1.30 -26.36 19.43
CA ALA A 196 -2.40 -25.76 20.19
C ALA A 196 -3.73 -25.79 19.41
N LEU A 197 -3.71 -25.47 18.12
CA LEU A 197 -4.87 -25.59 17.24
C LEU A 197 -5.41 -27.02 17.18
N ALA A 198 -4.53 -28.00 17.01
CA ALA A 198 -4.91 -29.40 16.97
C ALA A 198 -5.54 -29.85 18.30
N GLY A 199 -5.01 -29.41 19.44
CA GLY A 199 -5.58 -29.67 20.76
C GLY A 199 -7.00 -29.14 20.95
N GLN A 200 -7.36 -28.07 20.23
CA GLN A 200 -8.70 -27.47 20.22
C GLN A 200 -9.61 -28.01 19.10
N GLY A 201 -9.15 -29.00 18.32
CA GLY A 201 -9.88 -29.43 17.13
C GLY A 201 -10.00 -28.37 16.04
N ALA A 202 -9.18 -27.33 16.12
CA ALA A 202 -9.22 -26.19 15.21
C ALA A 202 -8.41 -26.44 13.93
N ASN A 203 -8.92 -25.96 12.82
CA ASN A 203 -8.26 -26.06 11.51
C ASN A 203 -7.88 -24.72 10.88
N LYS A 204 -8.18 -23.60 11.54
CA LYS A 204 -7.84 -22.24 11.10
C LYS A 204 -7.24 -21.43 12.24
N GLY A 205 -6.12 -20.79 12.00
CA GLY A 205 -5.45 -19.96 12.99
C GLY A 205 -4.74 -18.76 12.41
N LEU A 206 -4.69 -17.69 13.22
CA LEU A 206 -3.94 -16.47 12.98
C LEU A 206 -2.89 -16.29 14.05
N LEU A 207 -1.63 -16.16 13.66
CA LEU A 207 -0.54 -15.81 14.56
C LEU A 207 -0.05 -14.39 14.28
N PHE A 208 -0.31 -13.49 15.22
CA PHE A 208 0.17 -12.13 15.20
C PHE A 208 1.41 -11.96 16.06
N ILE A 209 2.39 -11.24 15.55
CA ILE A 209 3.62 -10.92 16.27
C ILE A 209 4.01 -9.46 16.07
N THR A 210 4.70 -8.90 17.06
CA THR A 210 5.36 -7.59 16.93
C THR A 210 6.82 -7.69 16.47
N ALA A 211 7.37 -8.91 16.39
CA ALA A 211 8.74 -9.16 15.92
C ALA A 211 8.94 -8.70 14.47
N ALA A 212 10.20 -8.51 14.08
CA ALA A 212 10.54 -8.00 12.76
C ALA A 212 10.00 -8.88 11.63
N GLN A 213 10.11 -10.21 11.74
CA GLN A 213 9.70 -11.13 10.68
C GLN A 213 9.63 -12.59 11.14
N PHE A 214 8.94 -13.39 10.35
CA PHE A 214 9.05 -14.84 10.40
C PHE A 214 10.20 -15.32 9.52
N THR A 215 10.98 -16.29 9.97
CA THR A 215 12.05 -16.89 9.15
C THR A 215 11.47 -17.59 7.92
N LYS A 216 12.32 -17.84 6.91
CA LYS A 216 11.93 -18.56 5.70
C LYS A 216 11.39 -19.96 6.05
N GLU A 217 12.04 -20.66 6.97
CA GLU A 217 11.66 -22.01 7.44
C GLU A 217 10.28 -21.99 8.12
N ALA A 218 9.95 -20.93 8.86
CA ALA A 218 8.63 -20.74 9.46
C ALA A 218 7.55 -20.60 8.37
N ARG A 219 7.78 -19.74 7.39
CA ARG A 219 6.86 -19.52 6.26
C ARG A 219 6.70 -20.78 5.40
N GLU A 220 7.79 -21.50 5.12
CA GLU A 220 7.74 -22.76 4.36
C GLU A 220 7.00 -23.88 5.13
N TYR A 221 7.16 -23.93 6.44
CA TYR A 221 6.42 -24.88 7.27
C TYR A 221 4.92 -24.67 7.16
N VAL A 222 4.44 -23.43 7.25
CA VAL A 222 3.02 -23.11 7.10
C VAL A 222 2.49 -23.52 5.72
N LYS A 223 3.25 -23.23 4.65
CA LYS A 223 2.85 -23.61 3.27
C LYS A 223 2.68 -25.13 3.08
N LYS A 224 3.37 -25.93 3.88
CA LYS A 224 3.30 -27.41 3.83
C LYS A 224 2.16 -27.99 4.69
N GLN A 225 1.43 -27.16 5.46
CA GLN A 225 0.29 -27.63 6.23
C GLN A 225 -0.93 -27.79 5.31
N HIS A 226 -1.50 -28.98 5.23
CA HIS A 226 -2.67 -29.28 4.39
C HIS A 226 -3.97 -29.37 5.17
N THR A 227 -3.89 -29.75 6.46
CA THR A 227 -5.07 -29.92 7.31
C THR A 227 -5.41 -28.69 8.12
N THR A 228 -4.40 -27.89 8.49
CA THR A 228 -4.54 -26.71 9.32
C THR A 228 -4.08 -25.49 8.55
N LYS A 229 -4.97 -24.52 8.34
CA LYS A 229 -4.64 -23.26 7.67
C LYS A 229 -4.16 -22.25 8.70
N VAL A 230 -2.90 -21.83 8.59
CA VAL A 230 -2.30 -20.81 9.45
C VAL A 230 -1.93 -19.59 8.62
N VAL A 231 -2.28 -18.41 9.11
CA VAL A 231 -1.84 -17.13 8.57
C VAL A 231 -0.89 -16.48 9.56
N LEU A 232 0.23 -15.99 9.07
CA LEU A 232 1.27 -15.33 9.85
C LEU A 232 1.24 -13.83 9.55
N VAL A 233 1.07 -13.00 10.58
CA VAL A 233 1.05 -11.55 10.50
C VAL A 233 2.22 -11.02 11.34
N ASP A 234 3.26 -10.51 10.69
CA ASP A 234 4.40 -9.88 11.34
C ASP A 234 4.13 -8.40 11.68
N GLY A 235 5.07 -7.77 12.37
CA GLY A 235 4.92 -6.39 12.83
C GLY A 235 4.63 -5.40 11.71
N GLU A 236 5.33 -5.51 10.58
CA GLU A 236 5.11 -4.62 9.43
C GLU A 236 3.71 -4.81 8.83
N SER A 237 3.28 -6.06 8.66
CA SER A 237 1.94 -6.40 8.16
C SER A 237 0.85 -5.96 9.14
N LEU A 238 1.07 -6.12 10.45
CA LEU A 238 0.16 -5.65 11.50
C LEU A 238 -0.05 -4.13 11.41
N ALA A 239 1.03 -3.35 11.36
CA ALA A 239 0.95 -1.89 11.29
C ALA A 239 0.26 -1.41 10.00
N LYS A 240 0.52 -2.06 8.86
CA LYS A 240 -0.18 -1.77 7.59
C LYS A 240 -1.69 -2.01 7.70
N LEU A 241 -2.09 -3.14 8.30
CA LEU A 241 -3.51 -3.44 8.52
C LEU A 241 -4.14 -2.42 9.48
N MET A 242 -3.45 -1.99 10.53
CA MET A 242 -3.96 -0.97 11.44
C MET A 242 -4.20 0.36 10.74
N ILE A 243 -3.30 0.77 9.85
CA ILE A 243 -3.46 1.99 9.04
C ILE A 243 -4.62 1.83 8.05
N GLU A 244 -4.72 0.68 7.39
CA GLU A 244 -5.75 0.40 6.38
C GLU A 244 -7.17 0.36 6.97
N TYR A 245 -7.30 -0.14 8.21
CA TYR A 245 -8.59 -0.29 8.89
C TYR A 245 -8.82 0.73 10.03
N ASP A 246 -8.13 1.85 9.99
CA ASP A 246 -8.28 2.99 10.89
C ASP A 246 -8.21 2.60 12.38
N LEU A 247 -7.35 1.66 12.74
CA LEU A 247 -7.13 1.27 14.13
C LEU A 247 -5.89 1.93 14.73
N GLY A 248 -6.09 2.74 15.77
CA GLY A 248 -5.00 3.47 16.44
C GLY A 248 -4.45 4.64 15.63
N VAL A 249 -5.13 5.04 14.57
CA VAL A 249 -4.80 6.17 13.70
C VAL A 249 -6.04 7.04 13.48
N SER A 250 -5.80 8.27 13.03
CA SER A 250 -6.86 9.18 12.58
C SER A 250 -6.45 9.87 11.28
N THR A 251 -7.40 10.07 10.38
CA THR A 251 -7.14 10.78 9.12
C THR A 251 -6.80 12.24 9.39
N GLN A 252 -5.58 12.65 9.07
CA GLN A 252 -5.12 14.02 9.23
C GLN A 252 -5.46 14.88 8.01
N THR A 253 -5.27 14.36 6.80
CA THR A 253 -5.50 15.09 5.54
C THR A 253 -5.97 14.15 4.45
N VAL A 254 -6.89 14.65 3.61
CA VAL A 254 -7.38 13.94 2.41
C VAL A 254 -6.97 14.72 1.17
N TYR A 255 -6.23 14.11 0.27
CA TYR A 255 -5.85 14.68 -1.02
C TYR A 255 -6.73 14.13 -2.13
N GLN A 256 -7.34 15.04 -2.93
CA GLN A 256 -8.13 14.68 -4.10
C GLN A 256 -7.37 15.06 -5.37
N ILE A 257 -6.93 14.07 -6.14
CA ILE A 257 -6.31 14.28 -7.44
C ILE A 257 -7.41 14.27 -8.50
N LYS A 258 -7.61 15.43 -9.17
CA LYS A 258 -8.62 15.58 -10.22
C LYS A 258 -7.97 15.48 -11.59
N ARG A 259 -8.71 14.96 -12.54
CA ARG A 259 -8.37 15.01 -13.98
C ARG A 259 -9.42 15.79 -14.73
N MET A 260 -9.05 16.33 -15.89
CA MET A 260 -10.00 16.98 -16.78
C MET A 260 -11.04 15.95 -17.26
N ASP A 261 -12.28 16.32 -17.13
CA ASP A 261 -13.40 15.56 -17.74
C ASP A 261 -13.52 15.97 -19.20
N SER A 262 -13.05 15.10 -20.09
CA SER A 262 -13.07 15.37 -21.52
C SER A 262 -14.49 15.33 -22.12
N ASP A 263 -15.42 14.64 -21.45
CA ASP A 263 -16.80 14.49 -21.93
C ASP A 263 -17.57 15.79 -21.70
N PHE A 264 -17.26 16.52 -20.63
CA PHE A 264 -17.82 17.86 -20.39
C PHE A 264 -17.50 18.87 -21.52
N PHE A 265 -16.37 18.70 -22.21
CA PHE A 265 -15.91 19.58 -23.28
C PHE A 265 -16.20 19.03 -24.68
N SER A 266 -16.90 17.89 -24.81
CA SER A 266 -17.38 17.41 -26.10
C SER A 266 -18.69 18.11 -26.45
N GLU A 267 -18.76 18.74 -27.65
CA GLU A 267 -19.95 19.44 -28.15
C GLU A 267 -21.09 18.50 -28.60
N GLU A 268 -21.11 17.26 -28.15
CA GLU A 268 -22.23 16.35 -28.45
C GLU A 268 -23.27 16.43 -27.33
N ASP A 269 -24.04 17.53 -27.33
CA ASP A 269 -25.42 17.57 -26.79
C ASP A 269 -26.05 18.93 -27.08
N ASN A 270 -26.54 19.13 -28.32
CA ASN A 270 -27.62 20.02 -28.64
C ASN A 270 -28.45 19.44 -29.80
#